data_cbfa64081dd9ebdc0e0990b2cc3f2767
#
_entry.id   cbfa64081dd9ebdc0e0990b2cc3f2767
#
_cell.length_a   1.000
_cell.length_b   1.000
_cell.length_c   1.000
_cell.angle_alpha   90.00
_cell.angle_beta   90.00
_cell.angle_gamma   90.00
#
_symmetry.space_group_name_H-M   'P 1'
#
loop_
_entity.id
_entity.type
_entity.pdbx_description
1 polymer ?
#
loop_
_entity_poly.entity_id
_entity_poly.type
_entity_poly.pdbx_seq_one_letter_code
_entity_poly.pdbx_strand_id
1 'polypeptide(L)'
;MRHQKHRILKIVHFGMAADGTTVYVPINDMNDTRNGEWLDPELARPGVSAVNAVTGEVLWSHVQENVCGEGRPFCDPGVSAAITATDSAVIAGHLDGIIRIYDRDSGEIIWSYNTTTPVTGTNGVVAQGGGMSGSGPALGAGHMVINSGYGLYNHEAGNALLVFAPKATGSVSAR
;
A
#
# COMPACT_ATOMS: atom_id res chain seq x y z
N MET A 1 -0.40 28.37 -30.01
CA MET A 1 0.50 27.48 -29.25
C MET A 1 -0.38 26.45 -28.54
N ARG A 2 -0.28 25.17 -28.90
CA ARG A 2 -1.04 24.10 -28.23
C ARG A 2 -0.32 23.80 -26.93
N HIS A 3 -0.97 24.03 -25.80
CA HIS A 3 -0.48 23.56 -24.50
C HIS A 3 -0.47 22.02 -24.56
N GLN A 4 0.72 21.46 -24.61
CA GLN A 4 0.93 20.04 -24.38
C GLN A 4 0.50 19.78 -22.92
N LYS A 5 -0.66 19.13 -22.75
CA LYS A 5 -1.07 18.63 -21.44
C LYS A 5 0.02 17.68 -20.97
N HIS A 6 0.70 18.03 -19.93
CA HIS A 6 1.70 17.17 -19.30
C HIS A 6 0.99 15.87 -18.92
N ARG A 7 1.45 14.80 -19.50
CA ARG A 7 0.98 13.45 -19.22
C ARG A 7 1.50 13.12 -17.83
N ILE A 8 0.61 12.95 -16.86
CA ILE A 8 0.98 12.53 -15.50
C ILE A 8 1.60 11.16 -15.66
N LEU A 9 2.87 11.05 -15.30
CA LEU A 9 3.56 9.78 -15.17
C LEU A 9 3.10 9.17 -13.83
N LYS A 10 2.26 8.16 -13.91
CA LYS A 10 2.00 7.30 -12.75
C LYS A 10 3.31 6.59 -12.38
N ILE A 11 3.79 6.83 -11.17
CA ILE A 11 5.06 6.27 -10.74
C ILE A 11 4.79 4.94 -10.05
N VAL A 12 5.37 3.87 -10.58
CA VAL A 12 5.43 2.54 -9.97
C VAL A 12 6.87 2.31 -9.54
N HIS A 13 7.13 2.08 -8.25
CA HIS A 13 8.50 1.97 -7.76
C HIS A 13 9.00 0.53 -7.65
N PHE A 14 8.54 -0.23 -6.63
CA PHE A 14 9.25 -1.45 -6.24
C PHE A 14 8.65 -2.74 -6.77
N GLY A 15 7.39 -2.78 -7.17
CA GLY A 15 6.89 -3.97 -7.84
C GLY A 15 5.38 -4.10 -7.90
N MET A 16 4.95 -4.69 -9.01
CA MET A 16 3.57 -5.09 -9.27
C MET A 16 3.39 -6.56 -8.89
N ALA A 17 2.14 -6.96 -8.66
CA ALA A 17 1.77 -8.37 -8.58
C ALA A 17 0.94 -8.74 -9.82
N ALA A 18 0.95 -10.01 -10.19
CA ALA A 18 0.14 -10.50 -11.30
C ALA A 18 -0.46 -11.86 -10.99
N ASP A 19 -1.63 -12.11 -11.57
CA ASP A 19 -2.29 -13.40 -11.56
C ASP A 19 -3.06 -13.62 -12.86
N GLY A 20 -2.67 -14.64 -13.58
CA GLY A 20 -3.17 -14.88 -14.93
C GLY A 20 -2.90 -13.70 -15.85
N THR A 21 -3.97 -13.10 -16.35
CA THR A 21 -3.90 -11.91 -17.24
C THR A 21 -4.09 -10.59 -16.49
N THR A 22 -4.29 -10.60 -15.19
CA THR A 22 -4.47 -9.41 -14.38
C THR A 22 -3.15 -8.98 -13.75
N VAL A 23 -2.80 -7.70 -13.91
CA VAL A 23 -1.67 -7.06 -13.25
C VAL A 23 -2.21 -6.03 -12.27
N TYR A 24 -1.78 -6.13 -11.02
CA TYR A 24 -2.07 -5.18 -9.96
C TYR A 24 -0.94 -4.17 -9.87
N VAL A 25 -1.28 -2.91 -10.01
CA VAL A 25 -0.31 -1.81 -10.19
C VAL A 25 -0.38 -0.88 -8.97
N PRO A 26 0.67 -0.84 -8.13
CA PRO A 26 0.80 0.17 -7.09
C PRO A 26 1.12 1.53 -7.71
N ILE A 27 0.40 2.57 -7.31
CA ILE A 27 0.57 3.92 -7.83
C ILE A 27 1.01 4.82 -6.70
N ASN A 28 2.18 5.42 -6.88
CA ASN A 28 2.79 6.29 -5.89
C ASN A 28 2.59 7.78 -6.19
N ASP A 29 1.71 8.17 -7.03
CA ASP A 29 1.47 9.58 -7.39
C ASP A 29 1.58 10.50 -6.16
N MET A 30 2.83 10.76 -5.74
CA MET A 30 3.13 11.57 -4.56
C MET A 30 2.91 13.04 -4.86
N ASN A 31 2.29 13.72 -3.94
CA ASN A 31 2.23 15.18 -3.91
C ASN A 31 3.39 15.73 -3.07
N ASP A 32 4.62 15.33 -3.43
CA ASP A 32 5.81 15.71 -2.67
C ASP A 32 6.62 16.79 -3.38
N THR A 33 6.59 18.00 -2.82
CA THR A 33 7.40 19.13 -3.30
C THR A 33 8.88 19.02 -2.91
N ARG A 34 9.27 18.07 -2.06
CA ARG A 34 10.63 17.96 -1.50
C ARG A 34 11.68 17.60 -2.54
N ASN A 35 11.29 16.87 -3.58
CA ASN A 35 12.19 16.45 -4.66
C ASN A 35 12.07 17.32 -5.91
N GLY A 36 11.36 18.44 -5.85
CA GLY A 36 11.14 19.32 -7.00
C GLY A 36 10.14 18.75 -8.03
N GLU A 37 9.55 17.61 -7.76
CA GLU A 37 8.49 17.00 -8.56
C GLU A 37 7.13 17.45 -8.02
N TRP A 38 6.43 18.24 -8.80
CA TRP A 38 5.10 18.73 -8.47
C TRP A 38 4.06 17.90 -9.22
N LEU A 39 3.33 17.07 -8.51
CA LEU A 39 2.06 16.55 -9.02
C LEU A 39 0.93 17.45 -8.52
N ASP A 40 0.11 17.90 -9.44
CA ASP A 40 -1.12 18.61 -9.10
C ASP A 40 -2.00 17.65 -8.26
N PRO A 41 -2.36 18.01 -7.00
CA PRO A 41 -3.18 17.16 -6.14
C PRO A 41 -4.50 16.74 -6.78
N GLU A 42 -5.06 17.59 -7.65
CA GLU A 42 -6.30 17.27 -8.37
C GLU A 42 -6.10 16.18 -9.44
N LEU A 43 -4.87 16.01 -9.90
CA LEU A 43 -4.51 15.05 -10.94
C LEU A 43 -3.87 13.78 -10.40
N ALA A 44 -3.33 13.82 -9.19
CA ALA A 44 -2.75 12.65 -8.52
C ALA A 44 -3.82 11.57 -8.29
N ARG A 45 -3.45 10.33 -8.51
CA ARG A 45 -4.31 9.15 -8.34
C ARG A 45 -3.54 8.03 -7.61
N PRO A 46 -3.03 8.31 -6.39
CA PRO A 46 -2.30 7.31 -5.61
C PRO A 46 -3.21 6.14 -5.25
N GLY A 47 -2.66 4.95 -5.12
CA GLY A 47 -3.42 3.78 -4.69
C GLY A 47 -3.07 2.51 -5.47
N VAL A 48 -4.06 1.69 -5.78
CA VAL A 48 -3.89 0.42 -6.50
C VAL A 48 -4.88 0.34 -7.65
N SER A 49 -4.42 -0.18 -8.78
CA SER A 49 -5.27 -0.47 -9.93
C SER A 49 -5.05 -1.89 -10.42
N ALA A 50 -6.09 -2.53 -10.94
CA ALA A 50 -6.00 -3.78 -11.70
C ALA A 50 -6.14 -3.50 -13.18
N VAL A 51 -5.26 -4.10 -13.97
CA VAL A 51 -5.20 -3.91 -15.42
C VAL A 51 -5.14 -5.28 -16.11
N ASN A 52 -5.93 -5.47 -17.13
CA ASN A 52 -5.79 -6.63 -18.02
C ASN A 52 -4.52 -6.45 -18.87
N ALA A 53 -3.53 -7.32 -18.68
CA ALA A 53 -2.24 -7.21 -19.35
C ALA A 53 -2.32 -7.49 -20.87
N VAL A 54 -3.36 -8.17 -21.33
CA VAL A 54 -3.55 -8.49 -22.76
C VAL A 54 -4.20 -7.32 -23.50
N THR A 55 -5.22 -6.71 -22.90
CA THR A 55 -6.02 -5.65 -23.54
C THR A 55 -5.60 -4.23 -23.14
N GLY A 56 -4.92 -4.08 -22.01
CA GLY A 56 -4.61 -2.79 -21.41
C GLY A 56 -5.81 -2.15 -20.70
N GLU A 57 -6.92 -2.84 -20.59
CA GLU A 57 -8.13 -2.35 -19.94
C GLU A 57 -7.92 -2.24 -18.42
N VAL A 58 -8.32 -1.11 -17.83
CA VAL A 58 -8.37 -0.93 -16.38
C VAL A 58 -9.63 -1.62 -15.86
N LEU A 59 -9.47 -2.70 -15.11
CA LEU A 59 -10.57 -3.48 -14.56
C LEU A 59 -11.20 -2.77 -13.35
N TRP A 60 -10.35 -2.25 -12.47
CA TRP A 60 -10.75 -1.38 -11.36
C TRP A 60 -9.57 -0.47 -10.94
N SER A 61 -9.88 0.61 -10.25
CA SER A 61 -8.90 1.53 -9.70
C SER A 61 -9.40 2.07 -8.37
N HIS A 62 -8.66 1.79 -7.31
CA HIS A 62 -8.90 2.39 -5.99
C HIS A 62 -7.95 3.56 -5.81
N VAL A 63 -8.50 4.77 -5.82
CA VAL A 63 -7.74 6.00 -5.53
C VAL A 63 -7.79 6.25 -4.03
N GLN A 64 -6.63 6.27 -3.39
CA GLN A 64 -6.54 6.44 -1.96
C GLN A 64 -6.72 7.90 -1.56
N GLU A 65 -7.65 8.14 -0.62
CA GLU A 65 -7.80 9.45 0.02
C GLU A 65 -6.56 9.79 0.87
N ASN A 66 -6.21 11.06 0.90
CA ASN A 66 -5.14 11.54 1.76
C ASN A 66 -5.62 11.66 3.21
N VAL A 67 -5.15 10.75 4.06
CA VAL A 67 -5.45 10.70 5.51
C VAL A 67 -4.29 11.21 6.37
N CYS A 68 -3.29 11.84 5.76
CA CYS A 68 -2.07 12.25 6.46
C CYS A 68 -2.29 13.40 7.44
N GLY A 69 -3.20 14.33 7.14
CA GLY A 69 -3.41 15.53 7.95
C GLY A 69 -2.19 16.49 7.95
N GLU A 70 -2.33 17.64 8.59
CA GLU A 70 -1.30 18.68 8.58
C GLU A 70 -0.10 18.37 9.48
N GLY A 71 -0.23 17.47 10.44
CA GLY A 71 0.79 17.20 11.48
C GLY A 71 1.76 16.05 11.17
N ARG A 72 1.69 15.44 9.99
CA ARG A 72 2.52 14.28 9.62
C ARG A 72 3.40 14.59 8.41
N PRO A 73 4.56 15.23 8.63
CA PRO A 73 5.51 15.45 7.56
C PRO A 73 5.99 14.09 7.05
N PHE A 74 6.17 13.95 5.75
CA PHE A 74 6.61 12.70 5.09
C PHE A 74 5.54 11.60 4.98
N CYS A 75 4.32 11.85 5.42
CA CYS A 75 3.17 11.00 5.13
C CYS A 75 2.63 11.27 3.73
N ASP A 76 2.21 10.22 3.04
CA ASP A 76 1.65 10.29 1.69
C ASP A 76 0.69 9.12 1.45
N PRO A 77 -0.41 9.27 0.75
CA PRO A 77 -1.35 8.18 0.49
C PRO A 77 -0.85 7.16 -0.53
N GLY A 78 0.26 7.44 -1.22
CA GLY A 78 0.78 6.63 -2.32
C GLY A 78 1.23 5.23 -1.92
N VAL A 79 1.38 4.36 -2.90
CA VAL A 79 1.92 3.01 -2.75
C VAL A 79 3.26 2.93 -3.44
N SER A 80 4.34 3.02 -2.67
CA SER A 80 5.71 2.88 -3.15
C SER A 80 6.22 1.45 -3.05
N ALA A 81 5.84 0.73 -1.98
CA ALA A 81 6.23 -0.66 -1.77
C ALA A 81 5.70 -1.60 -2.87
N ALA A 82 6.38 -2.70 -3.07
CA ALA A 82 5.82 -3.81 -3.83
C ALA A 82 4.52 -4.31 -3.17
N ILE A 83 3.61 -4.84 -3.97
CA ILE A 83 2.35 -5.40 -3.49
C ILE A 83 2.32 -6.91 -3.66
N THR A 84 1.43 -7.57 -2.93
CA THR A 84 1.28 -9.03 -2.99
C THR A 84 -0.16 -9.37 -3.36
N ALA A 85 -0.35 -10.28 -4.31
CA ALA A 85 -1.65 -10.80 -4.68
C ALA A 85 -1.82 -12.25 -4.22
N THR A 86 -3.05 -12.60 -3.88
CA THR A 86 -3.53 -13.97 -3.59
C THR A 86 -4.73 -14.30 -4.48
N ASP A 87 -5.30 -15.48 -4.32
CA ASP A 87 -6.50 -15.90 -5.06
C ASP A 87 -7.72 -14.99 -4.82
N SER A 88 -7.77 -14.25 -3.73
CA SER A 88 -8.94 -13.44 -3.34
C SER A 88 -8.62 -12.00 -2.96
N ALA A 89 -7.36 -11.64 -2.82
CA ALA A 89 -7.00 -10.33 -2.27
C ALA A 89 -5.71 -9.75 -2.87
N VAL A 90 -5.60 -8.44 -2.82
CA VAL A 90 -4.36 -7.68 -3.08
C VAL A 90 -3.97 -6.94 -1.81
N ILE A 91 -2.72 -7.08 -1.39
CA ILE A 91 -2.22 -6.52 -0.13
C ILE A 91 -1.17 -5.46 -0.44
N ALA A 92 -1.37 -4.25 0.07
CA ALA A 92 -0.47 -3.13 -0.13
C ALA A 92 -0.13 -2.43 1.19
N GLY A 93 1.13 -2.09 1.36
CA GLY A 93 1.60 -1.16 2.37
C GLY A 93 1.73 0.24 1.77
N HIS A 94 1.15 1.23 2.42
CA HIS A 94 1.11 2.60 1.93
C HIS A 94 2.13 3.50 2.64
N LEU A 95 2.44 4.63 2.03
CA LEU A 95 3.33 5.63 2.63
C LEU A 95 2.69 6.39 3.80
N ASP A 96 1.37 6.32 3.95
CA ASP A 96 0.64 6.83 5.12
C ASP A 96 0.73 5.91 6.35
N GLY A 97 1.48 4.81 6.25
CA GLY A 97 1.67 3.83 7.31
C GLY A 97 0.48 2.89 7.51
N ILE A 98 -0.46 2.83 6.58
CA ILE A 98 -1.61 1.93 6.67
C ILE A 98 -1.44 0.76 5.70
N ILE A 99 -1.57 -0.46 6.23
CA ILE A 99 -1.71 -1.66 5.40
C ILE A 99 -3.16 -1.75 4.96
N ARG A 100 -3.40 -2.00 3.68
CA ARG A 100 -4.73 -2.21 3.12
C ARG A 100 -4.79 -3.52 2.36
N ILE A 101 -5.86 -4.25 2.56
CA ILE A 101 -6.19 -5.45 1.82
C ILE A 101 -7.42 -5.11 0.97
N TYR A 102 -7.26 -5.27 -0.32
CA TYR A 102 -8.30 -5.04 -1.31
C TYR A 102 -8.89 -6.37 -1.75
N ASP A 103 -10.19 -6.40 -1.94
CA ASP A 103 -10.83 -7.47 -2.69
C ASP A 103 -10.25 -7.49 -4.10
N ARG A 104 -9.87 -8.66 -4.56
CA ARG A 104 -9.15 -8.83 -5.81
C ARG A 104 -9.96 -8.43 -7.04
N ASP A 105 -11.26 -8.69 -7.02
CA ASP A 105 -12.12 -8.53 -8.17
C ASP A 105 -12.75 -7.13 -8.26
N SER A 106 -13.03 -6.51 -7.11
CA SER A 106 -13.68 -5.19 -7.04
C SER A 106 -12.74 -4.02 -6.72
N GLY A 107 -11.60 -4.28 -6.07
CA GLY A 107 -10.72 -3.24 -5.54
C GLY A 107 -11.25 -2.54 -4.30
N GLU A 108 -12.31 -3.05 -3.68
CA GLU A 108 -12.81 -2.53 -2.41
C GLU A 108 -11.87 -2.91 -1.26
N ILE A 109 -11.68 -2.00 -0.29
CA ILE A 109 -10.90 -2.29 0.91
C ILE A 109 -11.72 -3.21 1.82
N ILE A 110 -11.24 -4.44 2.03
CA ILE A 110 -11.87 -5.43 2.90
C ILE A 110 -11.23 -5.48 4.30
N TRP A 111 -10.04 -4.93 4.46
CA TRP A 111 -9.36 -4.82 5.75
C TRP A 111 -8.28 -3.75 5.70
N SER A 112 -8.05 -3.09 6.85
CA SER A 112 -6.95 -2.16 7.02
C SER A 112 -6.38 -2.19 8.42
N TYR A 113 -5.09 -1.81 8.56
CA TYR A 113 -4.40 -1.70 9.83
C TYR A 113 -3.45 -0.51 9.83
N ASN A 114 -3.63 0.39 10.80
CA ASN A 114 -2.74 1.53 10.98
C ASN A 114 -1.52 1.13 11.80
N THR A 115 -0.36 1.07 11.17
CA THR A 115 0.90 0.67 11.80
C THR A 115 1.56 1.81 12.58
N THR A 116 1.12 3.06 12.40
CA THR A 116 1.70 4.22 13.08
C THR A 116 1.26 4.32 14.55
N THR A 117 0.26 3.54 14.96
CA THR A 117 -0.10 3.40 16.37
C THR A 117 0.99 2.59 17.08
N PRO A 118 1.60 3.11 18.15
CA PRO A 118 2.63 2.38 18.89
C PRO A 118 2.12 1.04 19.44
N VAL A 119 2.94 0.01 19.36
CA VAL A 119 2.65 -1.32 19.90
C VAL A 119 3.84 -1.83 20.71
N THR A 120 3.58 -2.60 21.76
CA THR A 120 4.65 -3.30 22.48
C THR A 120 4.97 -4.58 21.75
N GLY A 121 6.20 -4.70 21.28
CA GLY A 121 6.70 -5.91 20.62
C GLY A 121 6.85 -7.09 21.57
N THR A 122 7.02 -8.28 21.02
CA THR A 122 7.22 -9.53 21.80
C THR A 122 8.51 -9.52 22.62
N ASN A 123 9.45 -8.64 22.28
CA ASN A 123 10.69 -8.39 23.02
C ASN A 123 10.54 -7.32 24.13
N GLY A 124 9.32 -6.82 24.37
CA GLY A 124 9.03 -5.77 25.36
C GLY A 124 9.40 -4.35 24.92
N VAL A 125 9.92 -4.16 23.71
CA VAL A 125 10.25 -2.84 23.17
C VAL A 125 9.05 -2.24 22.45
N VAL A 126 8.80 -0.95 22.67
CA VAL A 126 7.76 -0.22 21.93
C VAL A 126 8.24 0.00 20.50
N ALA A 127 7.43 -0.42 19.55
CA ALA A 127 7.63 -0.21 18.12
C ALA A 127 6.51 0.67 17.56
N GLN A 128 6.84 1.44 16.55
CA GLN A 128 5.88 2.25 15.79
C GLN A 128 6.23 2.13 14.30
N GLY A 129 5.25 1.89 13.48
CA GLY A 129 5.42 1.89 12.04
C GLY A 129 5.43 3.31 11.46
N GLY A 130 5.59 3.37 10.16
CA GLY A 130 5.60 4.60 9.36
C GLY A 130 5.35 4.26 7.90
N GLY A 131 5.87 5.07 6.98
CA GLY A 131 5.73 4.86 5.54
C GLY A 131 6.32 3.51 5.10
N MET A 132 5.59 2.78 4.27
CA MET A 132 6.04 1.51 3.71
C MET A 132 6.54 1.71 2.29
N SER A 133 7.84 1.46 2.08
CA SER A 133 8.47 1.49 0.77
C SER A 133 9.48 0.34 0.65
N GLY A 134 9.73 -0.11 -0.56
CA GLY A 134 10.64 -1.23 -0.82
C GLY A 134 9.93 -2.57 -0.94
N SER A 135 10.25 -3.54 -0.06
CA SER A 135 9.64 -4.88 -0.11
C SER A 135 8.15 -4.84 0.24
N GLY A 136 7.38 -5.67 -0.46
CA GLY A 136 5.96 -5.87 -0.16
C GLY A 136 5.72 -6.85 0.99
N PRO A 137 4.44 -7.06 1.34
CA PRO A 137 4.04 -8.07 2.31
C PRO A 137 4.47 -9.47 1.88
N ALA A 138 5.12 -10.22 2.77
CA ALA A 138 5.44 -11.62 2.55
C ALA A 138 4.36 -12.52 3.18
N LEU A 139 3.95 -13.55 2.44
CA LEU A 139 2.96 -14.52 2.90
C LEU A 139 3.61 -15.90 3.02
N GLY A 140 3.35 -16.58 4.12
CA GLY A 140 3.83 -17.95 4.32
C GLY A 140 3.27 -18.58 5.59
N ALA A 141 3.06 -19.88 5.59
CA ALA A 141 2.59 -20.66 6.73
C ALA A 141 1.35 -20.04 7.44
N GLY A 142 0.43 -19.49 6.67
CA GLY A 142 -0.77 -18.84 7.21
C GLY A 142 -0.51 -17.47 7.87
N HIS A 143 0.65 -16.87 7.68
CA HIS A 143 0.98 -15.57 8.23
C HIS A 143 1.27 -14.55 7.13
N MET A 144 1.03 -13.29 7.45
CA MET A 144 1.53 -12.14 6.69
C MET A 144 2.59 -11.43 7.50
N VAL A 145 3.74 -11.17 6.89
CA VAL A 145 4.85 -10.45 7.49
C VAL A 145 5.11 -9.18 6.68
N ILE A 146 5.18 -8.05 7.35
CA ILE A 146 5.44 -6.76 6.73
C ILE A 146 6.28 -5.87 7.64
N ASN A 147 7.25 -5.17 7.08
CA ASN A 147 7.98 -4.12 7.77
C ASN A 147 7.31 -2.75 7.52
N SER A 148 7.30 -1.90 8.52
CA SER A 148 6.72 -0.57 8.44
C SER A 148 7.63 0.48 9.07
N GLY A 149 7.84 1.59 8.35
CA GLY A 149 8.70 2.68 8.79
C GLY A 149 10.17 2.54 8.40
N TYR A 150 10.55 1.50 7.67
CA TYR A 150 11.89 1.36 7.06
C TYR A 150 11.89 2.00 5.67
N GLY A 151 11.49 3.26 5.62
CA GLY A 151 11.29 3.99 4.38
C GLY A 151 12.61 4.44 3.76
N LEU A 152 12.64 4.45 2.42
CA LEU A 152 13.61 5.18 1.61
C LEU A 152 13.04 6.58 1.29
N TYR A 153 13.86 7.48 0.78
CA TYR A 153 13.42 8.78 0.23
C TYR A 153 12.70 9.71 1.24
N ASN A 154 13.13 9.71 2.50
CA ASN A 154 12.53 10.55 3.54
C ASN A 154 11.02 10.30 3.80
N HIS A 155 10.53 9.09 3.60
CA HIS A 155 9.20 8.73 4.08
C HIS A 155 9.14 8.68 5.60
N GLU A 156 7.92 8.71 6.15
CA GLU A 156 7.71 8.68 7.59
C GLU A 156 8.44 7.48 8.22
N ALA A 157 9.34 7.78 9.17
CA ALA A 157 10.19 6.78 9.79
C ALA A 157 9.43 5.95 10.83
N GLY A 158 9.87 4.70 11.01
CA GLY A 158 9.38 3.78 12.04
C GLY A 158 10.34 2.60 12.19
N ASN A 159 9.97 1.62 13.01
CA ASN A 159 10.82 0.47 13.34
C ASN A 159 10.01 -0.82 13.59
N ALA A 160 8.84 -0.96 12.97
CA ALA A 160 7.97 -2.10 13.22
C ALA A 160 8.16 -3.21 12.19
N LEU A 161 8.40 -4.44 12.66
CA LEU A 161 8.19 -5.67 11.91
C LEU A 161 6.94 -6.35 12.45
N LEU A 162 5.92 -6.45 11.63
CA LEU A 162 4.60 -6.92 12.02
C LEU A 162 4.33 -8.30 11.44
N VAL A 163 3.75 -9.17 12.26
CA VAL A 163 3.31 -10.51 11.87
C VAL A 163 1.83 -10.64 12.18
N PHE A 164 1.04 -10.90 11.16
CA PHE A 164 -0.39 -11.12 11.27
C PHE A 164 -0.72 -12.59 11.02
N ALA A 165 -1.61 -13.14 11.83
CA ALA A 165 -2.18 -14.46 11.63
C ALA A 165 -3.71 -14.36 11.57
N PRO A 166 -4.40 -15.26 10.85
CA PRO A 166 -5.83 -15.35 10.92
C PRO A 166 -6.28 -15.53 12.37
N LYS A 167 -7.36 -14.87 12.76
CA LYS A 167 -7.97 -15.12 14.07
C LYS A 167 -8.42 -16.59 14.09
N ALA A 168 -8.00 -17.36 15.09
CA ALA A 168 -8.49 -18.71 15.26
C ALA A 168 -10.03 -18.64 15.31
N THR A 169 -10.70 -19.17 14.31
CA THR A 169 -12.15 -19.41 14.37
C THR A 169 -12.32 -20.44 15.46
N GLY A 170 -13.00 -20.06 16.56
CA GLY A 170 -13.27 -20.95 17.68
C GLY A 170 -13.78 -22.27 17.16
N SER A 171 -13.20 -23.38 17.62
CA SER A 171 -13.68 -24.73 17.30
C SER A 171 -15.16 -24.80 17.64
N VAL A 172 -16.00 -24.90 16.62
CA VAL A 172 -17.40 -25.30 16.81
C VAL A 172 -17.32 -26.74 17.29
N SER A 173 -17.46 -26.93 18.59
CA SER A 173 -17.64 -28.26 19.17
C SER A 173 -18.94 -28.82 18.58
N ALA A 174 -18.81 -29.75 17.63
CA ALA A 174 -19.92 -30.57 17.21
C ALA A 174 -20.34 -31.40 18.43
N ARG A 175 -21.56 -31.17 18.91
CA ARG A 175 -22.26 -32.07 19.83
C ARG A 175 -23.05 -33.08 19.01
#